data_e648b242cbdf41e5f8ef4d8ce3e0e4c8
#
_entry.id   e648b242cbdf41e5f8ef4d8ce3e0e4c8
#
_cell.length_a   1.000
_cell.length_b   1.000
_cell.length_c   1.000
_cell.angle_alpha   90.00
_cell.angle_beta   90.00
_cell.angle_gamma   90.00
#
_symmetry.space_group_name_H-M   'P 1'
#
loop_
_entity.id
_entity.type
_entity.pdbx_description
1 polymer ?
#
loop_
_entity_poly.entity_id
_entity_poly.type
_entity_poly.pdbx_seq_one_letter_code
_entity_poly.pdbx_strand_id
1 'polypeptide(L)'
;MKKLTILVGLSLALWMPLQAQKRAVICLRADDPQQIVSAVNAFDKADIQFAMERIVRPEDAPEMKSALAMAQWKNNELVETLPQLPSIEVVDVTPETTEAVIAQALEEGWMVKTPAVWQKRLRDEARVYGGRTFYVSASGSDEADGLSPATAWRSLAKVNDAILGFADTVRFCAGDIFRGHLEPQSGAPGQPIVYMSYGEGEKPVLEPSFDASSPEDWVKVGRKLWKCEKPSRSELGNVILNHGAKGCAFKVDSPDQLGRKDLRFCWVREEGAVYMVSRRNPGKRFRSIELAEKQHIIDETDCHDIVYDGLWLRYGAAHGIGGSGVRGITISGCDISWIGGSTLYIDEGGRGVRYGNGIEFWSAAQDVLVENCRVWECYDAAITNQSNVDGVVQKNITYRGNEIWNSEYSYEYWQQGDGARTENILFENNVCRNAGYGWGHKQRWNPNAAHLMFYDTTADTQGFVIRGNRFLRSKNVGIRLFNAWYPSITMEDNEWSIPFHSLCRYHGRPTSGLIYKYPDRLDRTHSDSQEEIESQTIEEPRVFRYGKRGVREFNRLFEK
;
A
#
# COMPACT_ATOMS: atom_id res chain seq x y z
N MET A 1 -21.88 -31.66 4.18
CA MET A 1 -22.44 -30.48 3.50
C MET A 1 -21.93 -29.24 4.21
N LYS A 2 -20.98 -28.52 3.62
CA LYS A 2 -20.43 -27.28 4.18
C LYS A 2 -21.38 -26.14 3.82
N LYS A 3 -21.98 -25.50 4.82
CA LYS A 3 -22.82 -24.31 4.60
C LYS A 3 -21.90 -23.10 4.51
N LEU A 4 -21.91 -22.41 3.41
CA LEU A 4 -21.26 -21.10 3.26
C LEU A 4 -22.35 -20.03 3.48
N THR A 5 -22.22 -19.27 4.54
CA THR A 5 -23.17 -18.18 4.84
C THR A 5 -22.57 -16.89 4.33
N ILE A 6 -23.27 -16.21 3.46
CA ILE A 6 -22.85 -14.92 2.91
C ILE A 6 -23.63 -13.82 3.60
N LEU A 7 -22.93 -12.98 4.34
CA LEU A 7 -23.48 -11.79 4.99
C LEU A 7 -23.41 -10.63 4.02
N VAL A 8 -24.55 -10.09 3.69
CA VAL A 8 -24.69 -8.93 2.82
C VAL A 8 -24.63 -7.68 3.66
N GLY A 9 -23.58 -6.89 3.51
CA GLY A 9 -23.40 -5.61 4.17
C GLY A 9 -23.39 -4.47 3.18
N LEU A 10 -24.02 -3.36 3.54
CA LEU A 10 -24.19 -2.18 2.70
C LEU A 10 -22.93 -1.32 2.65
N SER A 11 -22.50 -0.97 1.46
CA SER A 11 -21.77 0.27 1.26
C SER A 11 -22.76 1.36 0.83
N LEU A 12 -22.84 2.42 1.61
CA LEU A 12 -23.61 3.60 1.28
C LEU A 12 -23.05 4.28 0.03
N ALA A 13 -23.66 4.05 -1.12
CA ALA A 13 -23.56 4.98 -2.23
C ALA A 13 -24.45 6.18 -1.88
N LEU A 14 -23.85 7.24 -1.36
CA LEU A 14 -24.48 8.54 -1.16
C LEU A 14 -24.70 9.21 -2.51
N TRP A 15 -25.77 8.84 -3.22
CA TRP A 15 -26.35 9.68 -4.31
C TRP A 15 -27.64 9.10 -4.86
N MET A 16 -28.61 8.75 -3.96
CA MET A 16 -30.02 8.68 -4.33
C MET A 16 -30.88 9.19 -3.16
N PRO A 17 -32.06 9.81 -3.40
CA PRO A 17 -32.93 10.23 -2.32
C PRO A 17 -33.30 9.03 -1.46
N LEU A 18 -33.36 9.22 -0.14
CA LEU A 18 -33.63 8.24 0.90
C LEU A 18 -34.94 7.48 0.66
N GLN A 19 -34.93 6.51 -0.23
CA GLN A 19 -35.83 5.39 -0.14
C GLN A 19 -35.13 4.34 0.72
N ALA A 20 -35.85 3.83 1.73
CA ALA A 20 -35.32 2.90 2.70
C ALA A 20 -34.62 1.72 2.02
N GLN A 21 -33.28 1.72 2.10
CA GLN A 21 -32.47 0.63 1.55
C GLN A 21 -32.74 -0.63 2.35
N LYS A 22 -33.23 -1.67 1.72
CA LYS A 22 -33.43 -2.99 2.32
C LYS A 22 -32.08 -3.71 2.48
N ARG A 23 -31.95 -4.45 3.54
CA ARG A 23 -30.74 -5.22 3.90
C ARG A 23 -31.09 -6.70 3.94
N ALA A 24 -30.32 -7.54 3.26
CA ALA A 24 -30.46 -8.99 3.35
C ALA A 24 -29.09 -9.68 3.48
N VAL A 25 -29.15 -10.86 3.99
CA VAL A 25 -28.05 -11.80 4.01
C VAL A 25 -28.42 -12.90 3.05
N ILE A 26 -27.60 -13.11 2.03
CA ILE A 26 -27.75 -14.21 1.10
C ILE A 26 -26.66 -15.23 1.42
N CYS A 27 -27.06 -16.44 1.74
CA CYS A 27 -26.15 -17.56 1.90
C CYS A 27 -26.07 -18.29 0.57
N LEU A 28 -24.88 -18.29 -0.06
CA LEU A 28 -24.63 -19.11 -1.23
C LEU A 28 -24.14 -20.48 -0.77
N ARG A 29 -24.75 -21.52 -1.29
CA ARG A 29 -24.41 -22.90 -1.02
C ARG A 29 -24.21 -23.59 -2.36
N ALA A 30 -23.01 -24.06 -2.60
CA ALA A 30 -22.70 -24.89 -3.72
C ALA A 30 -21.71 -25.98 -3.30
N ASP A 31 -21.83 -27.15 -3.89
CA ASP A 31 -20.90 -28.25 -3.66
C ASP A 31 -19.62 -28.09 -4.50
N ASP A 32 -19.69 -27.26 -5.55
CA ASP A 32 -18.57 -26.97 -6.47
C ASP A 32 -18.09 -25.51 -6.27
N PRO A 33 -16.81 -25.29 -5.91
CA PRO A 33 -16.21 -23.96 -5.79
C PRO A 33 -16.36 -23.10 -7.05
N GLN A 34 -16.33 -23.68 -8.26
CA GLN A 34 -16.50 -22.94 -9.51
C GLN A 34 -17.90 -22.34 -9.66
N GLN A 35 -18.91 -23.00 -9.14
CA GLN A 35 -20.28 -22.47 -9.15
C GLN A 35 -20.39 -21.23 -8.26
N ILE A 36 -19.72 -21.24 -7.11
CA ILE A 36 -19.67 -20.06 -6.22
C ILE A 36 -18.93 -18.90 -6.92
N VAL A 37 -17.78 -19.16 -7.54
CA VAL A 37 -17.04 -18.14 -8.30
C VAL A 37 -17.88 -17.55 -9.43
N SER A 38 -18.60 -18.40 -10.18
CA SER A 38 -19.48 -17.95 -11.26
C SER A 38 -20.63 -17.09 -10.75
N ALA A 39 -21.25 -17.50 -9.62
CA ALA A 39 -22.32 -16.74 -8.98
C ALA A 39 -21.83 -15.37 -8.50
N VAL A 40 -20.68 -15.33 -7.82
CA VAL A 40 -20.05 -14.09 -7.33
C VAL A 40 -19.76 -13.14 -8.49
N ASN A 41 -19.16 -13.63 -9.58
CA ASN A 41 -18.88 -12.82 -10.76
C ASN A 41 -20.15 -12.31 -11.46
N ALA A 42 -21.23 -13.09 -11.44
CA ALA A 42 -22.51 -12.65 -11.99
C ALA A 42 -23.15 -11.55 -11.14
N PHE A 43 -23.05 -11.62 -9.82
CA PHE A 43 -23.46 -10.55 -8.90
C PHE A 43 -22.64 -9.28 -9.12
N ASP A 44 -21.33 -9.38 -9.27
CA ASP A 44 -20.47 -8.22 -9.54
C ASP A 44 -20.80 -7.56 -10.89
N LYS A 45 -21.09 -8.34 -11.95
CA LYS A 45 -21.52 -7.79 -13.25
C LYS A 45 -22.85 -7.04 -13.17
N ALA A 46 -23.73 -7.44 -12.25
CA ALA A 46 -25.00 -6.76 -12.02
C ALA A 46 -24.88 -5.55 -11.08
N ASP A 47 -23.64 -5.18 -10.68
CA ASP A 47 -23.34 -4.08 -9.76
C ASP A 47 -24.03 -4.23 -8.39
N ILE A 48 -24.31 -5.47 -7.99
CA ILE A 48 -24.93 -5.84 -6.73
C ILE A 48 -23.83 -6.01 -5.67
N GLN A 49 -23.95 -5.35 -4.53
CA GLN A 49 -22.96 -5.40 -3.45
C GLN A 49 -23.39 -6.30 -2.30
N PHE A 50 -22.54 -7.25 -1.91
CA PHE A 50 -22.80 -8.09 -0.74
C PHE A 50 -21.54 -8.28 0.11
N ALA A 51 -21.74 -8.61 1.39
CA ALA A 51 -20.68 -9.02 2.30
C ALA A 51 -20.80 -10.52 2.56
N MET A 52 -19.68 -11.22 2.49
CA MET A 52 -19.64 -12.66 2.81
C MET A 52 -19.18 -12.86 4.24
N GLU A 53 -19.93 -13.65 4.99
CA GLU A 53 -19.51 -14.19 6.28
C GLU A 53 -19.56 -15.71 6.22
N ARG A 54 -18.41 -16.33 6.46
CA ARG A 54 -18.35 -17.78 6.65
C ARG A 54 -18.76 -18.12 8.08
N ILE A 55 -19.70 -19.04 8.28
CA ILE A 55 -19.91 -19.64 9.60
C ILE A 55 -18.69 -20.51 9.89
N VAL A 56 -17.81 -20.01 10.77
CA VAL A 56 -16.59 -20.66 11.18
C VAL A 56 -16.90 -21.76 12.15
N ARG A 57 -16.36 -22.94 11.90
CA ARG A 57 -16.26 -23.95 12.95
C ARG A 57 -15.14 -23.54 13.92
N PRO A 58 -15.23 -23.92 15.21
CA PRO A 58 -14.18 -23.62 16.19
C PRO A 58 -12.76 -24.05 15.73
N GLU A 59 -12.65 -25.11 14.95
CA GLU A 59 -11.41 -25.62 14.38
C GLU A 59 -10.80 -24.74 13.27
N ASP A 60 -11.60 -23.90 12.62
CA ASP A 60 -11.17 -22.99 11.54
C ASP A 60 -10.80 -21.57 12.10
N ALA A 61 -10.95 -21.36 13.40
CA ALA A 61 -10.94 -20.04 14.04
C ALA A 61 -9.65 -19.20 13.94
N PRO A 62 -8.41 -19.75 13.95
CA PRO A 62 -7.20 -18.93 13.94
C PRO A 62 -6.98 -18.19 12.61
N GLU A 63 -7.18 -18.86 11.48
CA GLU A 63 -6.97 -18.28 10.14
C GLU A 63 -8.04 -17.24 9.78
N MET A 64 -9.24 -17.39 10.33
CA MET A 64 -10.34 -16.49 10.04
C MET A 64 -10.42 -15.28 10.96
N LYS A 65 -9.87 -15.33 12.16
CA LYS A 65 -9.78 -14.13 13.02
C LYS A 65 -8.98 -13.03 12.36
N SER A 66 -7.90 -13.37 11.65
CA SER A 66 -7.10 -12.38 10.93
C SER A 66 -7.81 -11.84 9.68
N ALA A 67 -8.49 -12.69 8.92
CA ALA A 67 -9.25 -12.25 7.74
C ALA A 67 -10.49 -11.42 8.12
N LEU A 68 -11.21 -11.79 9.19
CA LEU A 68 -12.31 -11.00 9.73
C LEU A 68 -11.82 -9.69 10.35
N ALA A 69 -10.71 -9.71 11.09
CA ALA A 69 -10.10 -8.51 11.66
C ALA A 69 -9.63 -7.55 10.56
N MET A 70 -9.08 -8.06 9.45
CA MET A 70 -8.71 -7.25 8.30
C MET A 70 -9.92 -6.72 7.52
N ALA A 71 -10.96 -7.52 7.36
CA ALA A 71 -12.22 -7.07 6.78
C ALA A 71 -12.91 -6.04 7.68
N GLN A 72 -12.90 -6.26 8.98
CA GLN A 72 -13.38 -5.28 9.98
C GLN A 72 -12.51 -4.04 9.99
N TRP A 73 -11.20 -4.15 9.88
CA TRP A 73 -10.29 -3.00 9.86
C TRP A 73 -10.44 -2.17 8.57
N LYS A 74 -10.60 -2.80 7.42
CA LYS A 74 -10.94 -2.11 6.14
C LYS A 74 -12.36 -1.51 6.16
N ASN A 75 -13.27 -2.05 6.96
CA ASN A 75 -14.67 -1.65 7.07
C ASN A 75 -15.04 -0.98 8.40
N ASN A 76 -14.12 -0.76 9.34
CA ASN A 76 -14.43 -0.22 10.68
C ASN A 76 -15.14 1.15 10.63
N GLU A 77 -14.93 1.94 9.59
CA GLU A 77 -15.71 3.15 9.34
C GLU A 77 -17.18 2.86 8.94
N LEU A 78 -17.45 1.65 8.47
CA LEU A 78 -18.81 1.22 8.03
C LEU A 78 -19.57 0.45 9.11
N VAL A 79 -18.87 -0.27 10.00
CA VAL A 79 -19.50 -1.15 11.00
C VAL A 79 -20.10 -0.36 12.16
N GLU A 80 -19.51 0.76 12.57
CA GLU A 80 -20.04 1.61 13.65
C GLU A 80 -21.38 2.28 13.32
N THR A 81 -21.74 2.34 12.04
CA THR A 81 -22.97 3.00 11.56
C THR A 81 -24.06 2.02 11.11
N LEU A 82 -23.85 0.71 11.20
CA LEU A 82 -24.83 -0.29 10.77
C LEU A 82 -25.90 -0.55 11.85
N PRO A 83 -27.16 -0.15 11.66
CA PRO A 83 -28.23 -0.60 12.52
C PRO A 83 -28.46 -2.11 12.34
N GLN A 84 -29.02 -2.76 13.35
CA GLN A 84 -29.25 -4.20 13.44
C GLN A 84 -29.64 -4.87 12.12
N LEU A 85 -28.90 -5.92 11.77
CA LEU A 85 -29.11 -6.70 10.54
C LEU A 85 -30.47 -7.40 10.55
N PRO A 86 -31.27 -7.31 9.49
CA PRO A 86 -32.45 -8.14 9.33
C PRO A 86 -32.09 -9.56 8.88
N SER A 87 -33.03 -10.46 8.95
CA SER A 87 -32.95 -11.91 8.75
C SER A 87 -32.03 -12.39 7.60
N ILE A 88 -31.30 -13.45 7.90
CA ILE A 88 -30.43 -14.17 6.96
C ILE A 88 -31.28 -15.10 6.12
N GLU A 89 -31.23 -14.98 4.80
CA GLU A 89 -31.82 -15.95 3.87
C GLU A 89 -30.71 -16.78 3.23
N VAL A 90 -30.82 -18.11 3.33
CA VAL A 90 -29.87 -19.05 2.73
C VAL A 90 -30.37 -19.43 1.34
N VAL A 91 -29.59 -19.10 0.31
CA VAL A 91 -29.93 -19.45 -1.07
C VAL A 91 -28.91 -20.46 -1.60
N ASP A 92 -29.41 -21.63 -2.01
CA ASP A 92 -28.60 -22.59 -2.74
C ASP A 92 -28.40 -22.07 -4.16
N VAL A 93 -27.11 -21.91 -4.56
CA VAL A 93 -26.76 -21.35 -5.86
C VAL A 93 -26.22 -22.45 -6.76
N THR A 94 -26.88 -22.62 -7.90
CA THR A 94 -26.38 -23.37 -9.05
C THR A 94 -26.27 -22.41 -10.25
N PRO A 95 -25.60 -22.78 -11.35
CA PRO A 95 -25.59 -21.93 -12.54
C PRO A 95 -27.00 -21.50 -12.99
N GLU A 96 -27.99 -22.38 -12.83
CA GLU A 96 -29.37 -22.14 -13.24
C GLU A 96 -30.11 -21.20 -12.27
N THR A 97 -29.81 -21.23 -10.98
CA THR A 97 -30.46 -20.41 -9.97
C THR A 97 -29.83 -19.04 -9.79
N THR A 98 -28.58 -18.86 -10.20
CA THR A 98 -27.83 -17.62 -10.01
C THR A 98 -28.52 -16.42 -10.66
N GLU A 99 -28.95 -16.53 -11.91
CA GLU A 99 -29.64 -15.45 -12.61
C GLU A 99 -30.97 -15.05 -11.94
N ALA A 100 -31.72 -16.02 -11.44
CA ALA A 100 -32.97 -15.76 -10.73
C ALA A 100 -32.75 -15.04 -9.39
N VAL A 101 -31.70 -15.43 -8.64
CA VAL A 101 -31.32 -14.76 -7.39
C VAL A 101 -30.86 -13.33 -7.65
N ILE A 102 -30.10 -13.08 -8.73
CA ILE A 102 -29.70 -11.73 -9.13
C ILE A 102 -30.93 -10.89 -9.50
N ALA A 103 -31.82 -11.42 -10.33
CA ALA A 103 -33.03 -10.70 -10.76
C ALA A 103 -33.88 -10.30 -9.55
N GLN A 104 -34.08 -11.23 -8.61
CA GLN A 104 -34.83 -10.97 -7.38
C GLN A 104 -34.12 -9.91 -6.52
N ALA A 105 -32.82 -9.99 -6.34
CA ALA A 105 -32.05 -9.01 -5.58
C ALA A 105 -32.16 -7.60 -6.19
N LEU A 106 -32.14 -7.48 -7.51
CA LEU A 106 -32.31 -6.20 -8.24
C LEU A 106 -33.72 -5.64 -8.08
N GLU A 107 -34.76 -6.49 -8.19
CA GLU A 107 -36.17 -6.07 -7.97
C GLU A 107 -36.40 -5.57 -6.54
N GLU A 108 -35.74 -6.15 -5.56
CA GLU A 108 -35.81 -5.75 -4.16
C GLU A 108 -34.93 -4.54 -3.81
N GLY A 109 -34.16 -4.02 -4.73
CA GLY A 109 -33.32 -2.82 -4.57
C GLY A 109 -32.01 -3.08 -3.80
N TRP A 110 -31.44 -4.30 -3.93
CA TRP A 110 -30.20 -4.69 -3.29
C TRP A 110 -28.98 -4.23 -4.09
N MET A 111 -27.96 -3.78 -3.38
CA MET A 111 -26.60 -3.61 -3.91
C MET A 111 -25.65 -4.57 -3.17
N VAL A 112 -24.92 -5.39 -3.89
CA VAL A 112 -24.12 -6.50 -3.34
C VAL A 112 -22.71 -6.47 -3.89
N LYS A 113 -21.70 -6.48 -3.01
CA LYS A 113 -20.29 -6.48 -3.40
C LYS A 113 -19.47 -7.46 -2.55
N THR A 114 -18.82 -8.40 -3.19
CA THR A 114 -17.90 -9.32 -2.50
C THR A 114 -16.64 -8.62 -2.03
N PRO A 115 -16.16 -8.90 -0.81
CA PRO A 115 -14.81 -8.55 -0.45
C PRO A 115 -13.80 -9.21 -1.41
N ALA A 116 -12.86 -8.44 -1.95
CA ALA A 116 -11.82 -8.91 -2.88
C ALA A 116 -11.06 -10.16 -2.38
N VAL A 117 -10.80 -10.22 -1.07
CA VAL A 117 -10.14 -11.35 -0.39
C VAL A 117 -10.88 -12.69 -0.61
N TRP A 118 -12.22 -12.68 -0.58
CA TRP A 118 -13.02 -13.90 -0.78
C TRP A 118 -13.10 -14.32 -2.25
N GLN A 119 -13.26 -13.36 -3.14
CA GLN A 119 -13.18 -13.63 -4.58
C GLN A 119 -11.85 -14.27 -4.95
N LYS A 120 -10.76 -13.75 -4.40
CA LYS A 120 -9.43 -14.27 -4.58
C LYS A 120 -9.29 -15.72 -4.07
N ARG A 121 -9.75 -15.99 -2.83
CA ARG A 121 -9.68 -17.34 -2.26
C ARG A 121 -10.49 -18.36 -3.07
N LEU A 122 -11.70 -18.00 -3.50
CA LEU A 122 -12.52 -18.87 -4.32
C LEU A 122 -11.90 -19.14 -5.69
N ARG A 123 -11.26 -18.15 -6.30
CA ARG A 123 -10.47 -18.31 -7.53
C ARG A 123 -9.29 -19.27 -7.30
N ASP A 124 -8.56 -19.07 -6.21
CA ASP A 124 -7.38 -19.89 -5.87
C ASP A 124 -7.75 -21.38 -5.66
N GLU A 125 -8.90 -21.69 -5.04
CA GLU A 125 -9.39 -23.06 -4.85
C GLU A 125 -9.79 -23.77 -6.17
N ALA A 126 -10.14 -23.01 -7.22
CA ALA A 126 -10.57 -23.54 -8.52
C ALA A 126 -9.43 -23.66 -9.55
N ARG A 127 -8.19 -23.30 -9.19
CA ARG A 127 -7.09 -23.14 -10.15
C ARG A 127 -6.32 -24.40 -10.42
N VAL A 128 -5.88 -24.50 -11.66
CA VAL A 128 -5.05 -25.61 -12.18
C VAL A 128 -3.77 -25.04 -12.79
N TYR A 129 -2.81 -25.93 -13.08
CA TYR A 129 -1.61 -25.54 -13.83
C TYR A 129 -1.99 -24.90 -15.17
N GLY A 130 -1.44 -23.73 -15.44
CA GLY A 130 -1.69 -22.96 -16.67
C GLY A 130 -0.46 -22.92 -17.58
N GLY A 131 0.62 -22.33 -17.12
CA GLY A 131 1.85 -22.13 -17.90
C GLY A 131 1.63 -21.27 -19.16
N ARG A 132 0.57 -20.48 -19.19
CA ARG A 132 0.18 -19.62 -20.33
C ARG A 132 0.84 -18.25 -20.20
N THR A 133 0.93 -17.54 -21.30
CA THR A 133 1.35 -16.13 -21.30
C THR A 133 0.21 -15.25 -21.80
N PHE A 134 -0.15 -14.26 -21.00
CA PHE A 134 -1.11 -13.24 -21.35
C PHE A 134 -0.42 -11.89 -21.57
N TYR A 135 -0.92 -11.11 -22.50
CA TYR A 135 -0.40 -9.81 -22.87
C TYR A 135 -1.44 -8.73 -22.55
N VAL A 136 -0.96 -7.62 -22.03
CA VAL A 136 -1.79 -6.46 -21.68
C VAL A 136 -1.18 -5.21 -22.30
N SER A 137 -1.97 -4.44 -23.06
CA SER A 137 -1.54 -3.19 -23.68
C SER A 137 -2.68 -2.16 -23.65
N ALA A 138 -2.37 -0.90 -23.42
CA ALA A 138 -3.35 0.19 -23.44
C ALA A 138 -4.11 0.31 -24.79
N SER A 139 -3.52 -0.20 -25.85
CA SER A 139 -4.14 -0.31 -27.18
C SER A 139 -4.91 -1.62 -27.41
N GLY A 140 -4.94 -2.52 -26.44
CA GLY A 140 -5.60 -3.82 -26.50
C GLY A 140 -7.12 -3.78 -26.37
N SER A 141 -7.74 -4.95 -26.20
CA SER A 141 -9.18 -5.10 -26.00
C SER A 141 -9.48 -6.14 -24.94
N ASP A 142 -10.33 -5.82 -23.99
CA ASP A 142 -10.74 -6.76 -22.91
C ASP A 142 -11.66 -7.88 -23.42
N GLU A 143 -12.13 -7.78 -24.66
CA GLU A 143 -12.86 -8.84 -25.37
C GLU A 143 -11.94 -9.84 -26.06
N ALA A 144 -10.64 -9.54 -26.16
CA ALA A 144 -9.65 -10.42 -26.78
C ALA A 144 -9.21 -11.54 -25.82
N ASP A 145 -8.52 -12.55 -26.35
CA ASP A 145 -8.05 -13.71 -25.56
C ASP A 145 -6.80 -13.43 -24.72
N GLY A 146 -6.07 -12.35 -25.04
CA GLY A 146 -4.85 -11.97 -24.35
C GLY A 146 -3.62 -12.84 -24.68
N LEU A 147 -3.73 -13.83 -25.57
CA LEU A 147 -2.70 -14.84 -25.77
C LEU A 147 -1.54 -14.41 -26.69
N SER A 148 -1.62 -13.24 -27.27
CA SER A 148 -0.55 -12.64 -28.08
C SER A 148 -0.51 -11.12 -27.93
N PRO A 149 0.61 -10.46 -28.29
CA PRO A 149 0.63 -8.99 -28.33
C PRO A 149 -0.44 -8.36 -29.24
N ALA A 150 -0.85 -9.06 -30.29
CA ALA A 150 -1.88 -8.59 -31.24
C ALA A 150 -3.30 -8.72 -30.66
N THR A 151 -3.52 -9.62 -29.73
CA THR A 151 -4.79 -9.87 -29.04
C THR A 151 -4.72 -9.51 -27.55
N ALA A 152 -3.85 -8.56 -27.19
CA ALA A 152 -3.62 -8.16 -25.82
C ALA A 152 -4.91 -7.64 -25.14
N TRP A 153 -5.05 -7.90 -23.85
CA TRP A 153 -6.05 -7.26 -23.00
C TRP A 153 -5.72 -5.78 -22.83
N ARG A 154 -6.68 -4.98 -22.37
CA ARG A 154 -6.49 -3.54 -22.22
C ARG A 154 -6.31 -3.09 -20.79
N SER A 155 -6.99 -3.69 -19.85
CA SER A 155 -7.15 -3.14 -18.50
C SER A 155 -6.65 -4.04 -17.38
N LEU A 156 -6.32 -3.44 -16.22
CA LEU A 156 -6.09 -4.17 -14.98
C LEU A 156 -7.34 -4.89 -14.50
N ALA A 157 -8.52 -4.32 -14.74
CA ALA A 157 -9.79 -4.97 -14.41
C ALA A 157 -9.90 -6.33 -15.09
N LYS A 158 -9.54 -6.42 -16.39
CA LYS A 158 -9.52 -7.69 -17.11
C LYS A 158 -8.51 -8.69 -16.55
N VAL A 159 -7.34 -8.21 -16.11
CA VAL A 159 -6.33 -9.05 -15.45
C VAL A 159 -6.87 -9.59 -14.11
N ASN A 160 -7.50 -8.73 -13.32
CA ASN A 160 -8.08 -9.10 -12.03
C ASN A 160 -9.24 -10.10 -12.19
N ASP A 161 -10.05 -9.96 -13.25
CA ASP A 161 -11.19 -10.86 -13.54
C ASP A 161 -10.75 -12.19 -14.16
N ALA A 162 -9.57 -12.26 -14.76
CA ALA A 162 -9.07 -13.46 -15.39
C ALA A 162 -8.80 -14.56 -14.35
N ILE A 163 -9.05 -15.81 -14.70
CA ILE A 163 -8.62 -16.96 -13.91
C ILE A 163 -7.25 -17.41 -14.43
N LEU A 164 -6.21 -17.07 -13.66
CA LEU A 164 -4.85 -17.46 -13.97
C LEU A 164 -4.55 -18.84 -13.36
N GLY A 165 -3.91 -19.71 -14.11
CA GLY A 165 -3.38 -20.97 -13.61
C GLY A 165 -2.00 -20.82 -12.99
N PHE A 166 -1.53 -21.84 -12.28
CA PHE A 166 -0.15 -21.84 -11.77
C PHE A 166 0.85 -21.76 -12.94
N ALA A 167 1.94 -21.02 -12.72
CA ALA A 167 2.96 -20.71 -13.72
C ALA A 167 2.48 -19.83 -14.91
N ASP A 168 1.29 -19.24 -14.87
CA ASP A 168 0.88 -18.25 -15.86
C ASP A 168 1.73 -16.98 -15.74
N THR A 169 1.95 -16.32 -16.87
CA THR A 169 2.67 -15.05 -16.95
C THR A 169 1.75 -13.98 -17.55
N VAL A 170 1.63 -12.84 -16.88
CA VAL A 170 0.94 -11.64 -17.39
C VAL A 170 1.99 -10.60 -17.76
N ARG A 171 2.03 -10.21 -19.03
CA ARG A 171 3.01 -9.28 -19.58
C ARG A 171 2.37 -7.94 -19.93
N PHE A 172 2.85 -6.87 -19.31
CA PHE A 172 2.41 -5.50 -19.55
C PHE A 172 3.31 -4.81 -20.58
N CYS A 173 2.72 -4.15 -21.56
CA CYS A 173 3.47 -3.48 -22.63
C CYS A 173 4.28 -2.29 -22.09
N ALA A 174 5.56 -2.28 -22.39
CA ALA A 174 6.47 -1.17 -22.06
C ALA A 174 5.96 0.16 -22.64
N GLY A 175 6.04 1.25 -21.89
CA GLY A 175 5.57 2.57 -22.25
C GLY A 175 4.08 2.83 -22.01
N ASP A 176 3.29 1.79 -21.73
CA ASP A 176 1.86 1.94 -21.46
C ASP A 176 1.59 2.31 -19.99
N ILE A 177 0.44 2.97 -19.78
CA ILE A 177 -0.08 3.34 -18.46
C ILE A 177 -1.40 2.60 -18.24
N PHE A 178 -1.46 1.82 -17.17
CA PHE A 178 -2.63 1.06 -16.75
C PHE A 178 -3.22 1.69 -15.50
N ARG A 179 -4.44 2.21 -15.61
CA ARG A 179 -5.14 2.83 -14.48
C ARG A 179 -5.92 1.81 -13.68
N GLY A 180 -5.79 1.90 -12.36
CA GLY A 180 -6.42 0.99 -11.41
C GLY A 180 -5.40 0.33 -10.49
N HIS A 181 -5.83 -0.71 -9.81
CA HIS A 181 -5.02 -1.54 -8.93
C HIS A 181 -4.95 -2.97 -9.46
N LEU A 182 -3.91 -3.66 -9.10
CA LEU A 182 -3.74 -5.09 -9.38
C LEU A 182 -4.09 -5.90 -8.13
N GLU A 183 -5.01 -6.84 -8.29
CA GLU A 183 -5.31 -7.90 -7.34
C GLU A 183 -4.61 -9.19 -7.82
N PRO A 184 -3.40 -9.47 -7.37
CA PRO A 184 -2.63 -10.58 -7.88
C PRO A 184 -3.23 -11.91 -7.42
N GLN A 185 -3.01 -12.94 -8.21
CA GLN A 185 -3.42 -14.30 -7.88
C GLN A 185 -2.19 -15.12 -7.52
N SER A 186 -2.34 -16.01 -6.53
CA SER A 186 -1.25 -16.83 -6.04
C SER A 186 -0.82 -17.89 -7.04
N GLY A 187 0.44 -18.21 -7.11
CA GLY A 187 0.99 -19.38 -7.81
C GLY A 187 0.97 -20.65 -6.96
N ALA A 188 1.90 -21.54 -7.24
CA ALA A 188 2.21 -22.69 -6.41
C ALA A 188 3.73 -22.78 -6.22
N PRO A 189 4.20 -23.50 -5.20
CA PRO A 189 5.64 -23.68 -4.98
C PRO A 189 6.36 -24.17 -6.25
N GLY A 190 7.36 -23.39 -6.70
CA GLY A 190 8.08 -23.65 -7.96
C GLY A 190 7.30 -23.36 -9.25
N GLN A 191 6.07 -22.87 -9.15
CA GLN A 191 5.19 -22.49 -10.26
C GLN A 191 4.53 -21.14 -9.99
N PRO A 192 5.32 -20.05 -9.81
CA PRO A 192 4.77 -18.75 -9.49
C PRO A 192 3.94 -18.18 -10.64
N ILE A 193 3.02 -17.29 -10.31
CA ILE A 193 2.48 -16.37 -11.31
C ILE A 193 3.44 -15.22 -11.47
N VAL A 194 3.69 -14.84 -12.71
CA VAL A 194 4.64 -13.78 -13.05
C VAL A 194 3.90 -12.59 -13.66
N TYR A 195 4.03 -11.42 -13.06
CA TYR A 195 3.59 -10.13 -13.61
C TYR A 195 4.81 -9.35 -14.05
N MET A 196 4.99 -9.13 -15.36
CA MET A 196 6.22 -8.54 -15.86
C MET A 196 6.01 -7.61 -17.05
N SER A 197 7.05 -6.87 -17.41
CA SER A 197 7.06 -6.05 -18.62
C SER A 197 7.36 -6.86 -19.88
N TYR A 198 6.94 -6.35 -21.05
CA TYR A 198 7.40 -6.79 -22.36
C TYR A 198 7.52 -5.63 -23.35
N GLY A 199 8.29 -5.84 -24.41
CA GLY A 199 8.61 -4.78 -25.39
C GLY A 199 9.80 -3.93 -24.94
N GLU A 200 10.11 -2.95 -25.77
CA GLU A 200 11.20 -1.99 -25.51
C GLU A 200 10.63 -0.63 -25.08
N GLY A 201 11.31 0.06 -24.19
CA GLY A 201 10.92 1.39 -23.74
C GLY A 201 10.90 1.55 -22.22
N GLU A 202 10.19 2.56 -21.75
CA GLU A 202 9.97 2.79 -20.32
C GLU A 202 9.14 1.64 -19.72
N LYS A 203 9.35 1.35 -18.45
CA LYS A 203 8.57 0.33 -17.74
C LYS A 203 7.08 0.64 -17.83
N PRO A 204 6.22 -0.38 -17.98
CA PRO A 204 4.78 -0.20 -17.91
C PRO A 204 4.38 0.34 -16.54
N VAL A 205 3.47 1.29 -16.53
CA VAL A 205 3.04 2.00 -15.32
C VAL A 205 1.70 1.45 -14.83
N LEU A 206 1.63 1.11 -13.55
CA LEU A 206 0.39 0.83 -12.84
C LEU A 206 0.12 1.99 -11.89
N GLU A 207 -1.03 2.68 -12.05
CA GLU A 207 -1.38 3.83 -11.22
C GLU A 207 -2.88 3.90 -10.93
N PRO A 208 -3.30 3.87 -9.66
CA PRO A 208 -4.71 3.98 -9.26
C PRO A 208 -5.22 5.43 -9.21
N SER A 209 -4.36 6.42 -9.47
CA SER A 209 -4.78 7.82 -9.56
C SER A 209 -5.67 8.07 -10.76
N PHE A 210 -6.40 9.16 -10.74
CA PHE A 210 -7.10 9.65 -11.91
C PHE A 210 -6.60 11.04 -12.33
N ASP A 211 -6.60 11.26 -13.64
CA ASP A 211 -6.16 12.50 -14.24
C ASP A 211 -7.23 13.60 -14.09
N ALA A 212 -6.85 14.74 -13.54
CA ALA A 212 -7.65 15.95 -13.43
C ALA A 212 -6.94 17.14 -14.08
N SER A 213 -6.25 16.90 -15.19
CA SER A 213 -5.42 17.90 -15.87
C SER A 213 -6.21 18.86 -16.74
N SER A 214 -7.43 18.50 -17.14
CA SER A 214 -8.24 19.37 -17.99
C SER A 214 -8.74 20.61 -17.23
N PRO A 215 -8.74 21.79 -17.84
CA PRO A 215 -9.37 22.97 -17.25
C PRO A 215 -10.86 22.78 -16.90
N GLU A 216 -11.57 21.95 -17.66
CA GLU A 216 -12.98 21.61 -17.48
C GLU A 216 -13.23 20.76 -16.24
N ASP A 217 -12.23 20.05 -15.75
CA ASP A 217 -12.31 19.26 -14.51
C ASP A 217 -12.45 20.15 -13.26
N TRP A 218 -12.25 21.48 -13.39
CA TRP A 218 -12.17 22.38 -12.24
C TRP A 218 -13.16 23.54 -12.33
N VAL A 219 -14.10 23.60 -11.40
CA VAL A 219 -15.05 24.70 -11.26
C VAL A 219 -14.60 25.64 -10.15
N LYS A 220 -14.69 26.94 -10.42
CA LYS A 220 -14.37 27.95 -9.43
C LYS A 220 -15.54 28.15 -8.46
N VAL A 221 -15.33 27.81 -7.21
CA VAL A 221 -16.34 27.90 -6.14
C VAL A 221 -16.07 29.05 -5.14
N GLY A 222 -14.93 29.73 -5.27
CA GLY A 222 -14.59 30.84 -4.39
C GLY A 222 -13.36 31.64 -4.87
N ARG A 223 -12.91 32.62 -4.06
CA ARG A 223 -11.70 33.37 -4.34
C ARG A 223 -10.47 32.47 -4.25
N LYS A 224 -9.89 32.07 -5.40
CA LYS A 224 -8.79 31.11 -5.53
C LYS A 224 -9.14 29.68 -5.07
N LEU A 225 -10.40 29.37 -4.85
CA LEU A 225 -10.88 28.05 -4.45
C LEU A 225 -11.53 27.38 -5.65
N TRP A 226 -11.09 26.15 -5.92
CA TRP A 226 -11.52 25.33 -7.04
C TRP A 226 -11.99 23.98 -6.55
N LYS A 227 -13.09 23.49 -7.09
CA LYS A 227 -13.61 22.13 -6.87
C LYS A 227 -13.33 21.29 -8.10
N CYS A 228 -12.83 20.08 -7.91
CA CYS A 228 -12.76 19.10 -8.97
C CYS A 228 -14.14 18.48 -9.21
N GLU A 229 -14.60 18.48 -10.45
CA GLU A 229 -15.90 17.90 -10.84
C GLU A 229 -15.83 16.37 -11.02
N LYS A 230 -14.64 15.78 -11.10
CA LYS A 230 -14.47 14.34 -11.12
C LYS A 230 -14.68 13.79 -9.72
N PRO A 231 -15.63 12.88 -9.52
CA PRO A 231 -15.85 12.28 -8.21
C PRO A 231 -14.70 11.36 -7.84
N SER A 232 -14.30 11.39 -6.58
CA SER A 232 -13.38 10.44 -5.99
C SER A 232 -14.17 9.32 -5.30
N ARG A 233 -13.77 8.08 -5.52
CA ARG A 233 -14.39 6.90 -4.91
C ARG A 233 -13.94 6.69 -3.47
N SER A 234 -12.76 7.19 -3.13
CA SER A 234 -12.17 7.07 -1.80
C SER A 234 -11.42 8.34 -1.42
N GLU A 235 -10.92 8.41 -0.20
CA GLU A 235 -10.09 9.52 0.27
C GLU A 235 -8.90 9.76 -0.67
N LEU A 236 -8.60 11.03 -0.93
CA LEU A 236 -7.38 11.41 -1.64
C LEU A 236 -6.23 11.67 -0.67
N GLY A 237 -5.15 10.95 -0.83
CA GLY A 237 -3.94 11.13 -0.04
C GLY A 237 -2.98 12.15 -0.62
N ASN A 238 -2.96 12.31 -1.94
CA ASN A 238 -2.02 13.20 -2.61
C ASN A 238 -2.60 13.81 -3.90
N VAL A 239 -2.09 14.97 -4.27
CA VAL A 239 -2.34 15.64 -5.55
C VAL A 239 -1.00 15.96 -6.19
N ILE A 240 -0.59 15.16 -7.16
CA ILE A 240 0.73 15.23 -7.78
C ILE A 240 0.67 16.16 -9.00
N LEU A 241 1.64 17.08 -9.11
CA LEU A 241 1.64 18.15 -10.09
C LEU A 241 2.81 17.98 -11.09
N ASN A 242 2.49 18.00 -12.39
CA ASN A 242 3.45 17.85 -13.48
C ASN A 242 4.33 16.58 -13.29
N HIS A 243 3.71 15.45 -13.05
CA HIS A 243 4.38 14.17 -12.79
C HIS A 243 5.45 14.25 -11.68
N GLY A 244 5.20 15.04 -10.65
CA GLY A 244 6.12 15.28 -9.55
C GLY A 244 7.16 16.39 -9.78
N ALA A 245 7.37 16.86 -11.00
CA ALA A 245 8.35 17.93 -11.29
C ALA A 245 8.02 19.28 -10.60
N LYS A 246 6.77 19.47 -10.19
CA LYS A 246 6.32 20.60 -9.35
C LYS A 246 5.92 20.16 -7.95
N GLY A 247 6.30 18.95 -7.55
CA GLY A 247 5.92 18.37 -6.27
C GLY A 247 4.45 18.00 -6.21
N CYS A 248 3.85 18.16 -5.05
CA CYS A 248 2.44 17.91 -4.82
C CYS A 248 1.78 19.06 -4.04
N ALA A 249 0.45 19.09 -4.02
CA ALA A 249 -0.29 20.02 -3.19
C ALA A 249 -0.25 19.55 -1.72
N PHE A 250 -0.42 20.48 -0.80
CA PHE A 250 -0.42 20.23 0.64
C PHE A 250 -1.82 19.82 1.10
N LYS A 251 -1.95 18.62 1.63
CA LYS A 251 -3.21 18.10 2.18
C LYS A 251 -3.54 18.78 3.51
N VAL A 252 -4.80 19.11 3.69
CA VAL A 252 -5.38 19.53 4.98
C VAL A 252 -6.59 18.66 5.29
N ASP A 253 -6.93 18.50 6.57
CA ASP A 253 -7.92 17.53 7.01
C ASP A 253 -9.37 18.03 6.88
N SER A 254 -9.55 19.36 6.80
CA SER A 254 -10.88 19.96 6.68
C SER A 254 -10.89 21.19 5.77
N PRO A 255 -12.05 21.56 5.20
CA PRO A 255 -12.21 22.75 4.35
C PRO A 255 -11.78 24.05 5.03
N ASP A 256 -12.01 24.18 6.34
CA ASP A 256 -11.65 25.38 7.11
C ASP A 256 -10.13 25.61 7.14
N GLN A 257 -9.34 24.54 7.06
CA GLN A 257 -7.88 24.59 7.06
C GLN A 257 -7.29 24.98 5.70
N LEU A 258 -8.07 24.99 4.62
CA LEU A 258 -7.62 25.40 3.28
C LEU A 258 -7.06 26.83 3.30
N GLY A 259 -7.76 27.75 3.93
CA GLY A 259 -7.36 29.14 4.05
C GLY A 259 -7.10 29.79 2.69
N ARG A 260 -6.00 30.58 2.59
CA ARG A 260 -5.62 31.27 1.34
C ARG A 260 -4.26 30.84 0.80
N LYS A 261 -3.62 29.83 1.40
CA LYS A 261 -2.29 29.37 1.00
C LYS A 261 -2.40 28.54 -0.28
N ASP A 262 -1.66 28.97 -1.30
CA ASP A 262 -1.65 28.34 -2.63
C ASP A 262 -1.24 26.87 -2.54
N LEU A 263 -1.87 26.02 -3.34
CA LEU A 263 -1.64 24.58 -3.40
C LEU A 263 -1.92 23.83 -2.09
N ARG A 264 -2.94 24.24 -1.36
CA ARG A 264 -3.58 23.39 -0.34
C ARG A 264 -4.78 22.70 -0.95
N PHE A 265 -5.01 21.45 -0.57
CA PHE A 265 -6.21 20.70 -0.96
C PHE A 265 -6.83 20.00 0.23
N CYS A 266 -8.13 19.75 0.14
CA CYS A 266 -8.90 18.95 1.05
C CYS A 266 -9.83 18.03 0.25
N TRP A 267 -9.97 16.81 0.67
CA TRP A 267 -11.01 15.91 0.20
C TRP A 267 -12.19 15.97 1.17
N VAL A 268 -13.38 16.17 0.65
CA VAL A 268 -14.61 16.26 1.41
C VAL A 268 -15.41 14.98 1.20
N ARG A 269 -15.49 14.16 2.25
CA ARG A 269 -16.08 12.81 2.22
C ARG A 269 -17.53 12.83 1.74
N GLU A 270 -18.34 13.73 2.30
CA GLU A 270 -19.77 13.83 2.05
C GLU A 270 -20.11 14.15 0.59
N GLU A 271 -19.17 14.76 -0.10
CA GLU A 271 -19.32 15.15 -1.50
C GLU A 271 -18.52 14.24 -2.45
N GLY A 272 -17.62 13.38 -1.93
CA GLY A 272 -16.65 12.67 -2.75
C GLY A 272 -15.80 13.61 -3.61
N ALA A 273 -15.56 14.82 -3.13
CA ALA A 273 -15.01 15.90 -3.93
C ALA A 273 -13.71 16.47 -3.36
N VAL A 274 -12.89 17.00 -4.27
CA VAL A 274 -11.62 17.65 -3.93
C VAL A 274 -11.75 19.16 -4.11
N TYR A 275 -11.32 19.87 -3.08
CA TYR A 275 -11.17 21.33 -3.13
C TYR A 275 -9.69 21.69 -3.09
N MET A 276 -9.27 22.57 -3.99
CA MET A 276 -7.88 23.03 -4.04
C MET A 276 -7.80 24.56 -4.13
N VAL A 277 -6.89 25.13 -3.34
CA VAL A 277 -6.55 26.55 -3.45
C VAL A 277 -5.53 26.76 -4.55
N SER A 278 -5.91 27.47 -5.60
CA SER A 278 -5.02 27.79 -6.71
C SER A 278 -5.28 29.20 -7.23
N ARG A 279 -4.18 29.90 -7.61
CA ARG A 279 -4.25 31.28 -8.16
C ARG A 279 -4.99 31.37 -9.47
N ARG A 280 -4.96 30.29 -10.25
CA ARG A 280 -5.65 30.13 -11.55
C ARG A 280 -6.36 28.78 -11.54
N ASN A 281 -7.19 28.54 -12.55
CA ASN A 281 -7.72 27.20 -12.79
C ASN A 281 -6.57 26.18 -12.80
N PRO A 282 -6.63 25.11 -11.98
CA PRO A 282 -5.54 24.15 -11.87
C PRO A 282 -5.12 23.55 -13.20
N GLY A 283 -6.07 23.12 -14.05
CA GLY A 283 -5.78 22.55 -15.37
C GLY A 283 -5.19 23.55 -16.38
N LYS A 284 -5.37 24.88 -16.17
CA LYS A 284 -4.65 25.91 -16.95
C LYS A 284 -3.25 26.21 -16.41
N ARG A 285 -2.95 25.73 -15.21
CA ARG A 285 -1.70 26.03 -14.52
C ARG A 285 -0.69 24.90 -14.60
N PHE A 286 -1.14 23.67 -14.59
CA PHE A 286 -0.31 22.48 -14.59
C PHE A 286 -0.60 21.65 -15.84
N ARG A 287 0.45 20.96 -16.34
CA ARG A 287 0.33 20.09 -17.52
C ARG A 287 -0.25 18.73 -17.15
N SER A 288 0.01 18.28 -15.91
CA SER A 288 -0.63 17.09 -15.37
C SER A 288 -0.97 17.30 -13.91
N ILE A 289 -2.12 16.78 -13.51
CA ILE A 289 -2.64 16.76 -12.15
C ILE A 289 -3.17 15.36 -11.92
N GLU A 290 -2.46 14.60 -11.09
CA GLU A 290 -2.87 13.25 -10.70
C GLU A 290 -3.44 13.27 -9.29
N LEU A 291 -4.65 12.76 -9.14
CA LEU A 291 -5.36 12.67 -7.87
C LEU A 291 -5.25 11.24 -7.36
N ALA A 292 -4.42 11.02 -6.34
CA ALA A 292 -4.12 9.71 -5.81
C ALA A 292 -5.16 9.29 -4.76
N GLU A 293 -5.92 8.24 -5.04
CA GLU A 293 -6.94 7.66 -4.17
C GLU A 293 -6.33 6.70 -3.13
N LYS A 294 -7.01 6.57 -1.96
CA LYS A 294 -6.65 5.65 -0.89
C LYS A 294 -6.80 4.20 -1.35
N GLN A 295 -5.81 3.72 -2.06
CA GLN A 295 -5.76 2.37 -2.62
C GLN A 295 -4.31 1.90 -2.70
N HIS A 296 -4.06 0.60 -2.42
CA HIS A 296 -2.81 -0.05 -2.79
C HIS A 296 -2.73 -0.14 -4.31
N ILE A 297 -1.53 -0.05 -4.88
CA ILE A 297 -1.36 -0.30 -6.32
C ILE A 297 -1.40 -1.80 -6.57
N ILE A 298 -0.77 -2.58 -5.69
CA ILE A 298 -0.88 -4.03 -5.63
C ILE A 298 -1.30 -4.43 -4.20
N ASP A 299 -2.39 -5.17 -4.06
CA ASP A 299 -2.84 -5.74 -2.80
C ASP A 299 -2.50 -7.23 -2.75
N GLU A 300 -1.48 -7.59 -1.97
CA GLU A 300 -0.96 -8.96 -1.86
C GLU A 300 -1.56 -9.76 -0.69
N THR A 301 -2.61 -9.27 -0.07
CA THR A 301 -3.18 -9.95 1.11
C THR A 301 -3.47 -11.42 0.82
N ASP A 302 -2.91 -12.31 1.65
CA ASP A 302 -2.98 -13.78 1.56
C ASP A 302 -2.45 -14.34 0.22
N CYS A 303 -1.50 -13.64 -0.43
CA CYS A 303 -0.89 -14.08 -1.67
C CYS A 303 0.37 -14.90 -1.44
N HIS A 304 0.63 -15.79 -2.41
CA HIS A 304 1.85 -16.59 -2.38
C HIS A 304 2.35 -16.99 -3.78
N ASP A 305 3.65 -17.25 -3.86
CA ASP A 305 4.31 -17.71 -5.08
C ASP A 305 4.06 -16.79 -6.28
N ILE A 306 4.51 -15.53 -6.16
CA ILE A 306 4.32 -14.48 -7.17
C ILE A 306 5.65 -13.82 -7.47
N VAL A 307 5.83 -13.44 -8.73
CA VAL A 307 6.96 -12.63 -9.20
C VAL A 307 6.44 -11.36 -9.87
N TYR A 308 6.95 -10.20 -9.44
CA TYR A 308 6.81 -8.93 -10.15
C TYR A 308 8.15 -8.52 -10.72
N ASP A 309 8.21 -8.26 -12.01
CA ASP A 309 9.46 -7.92 -12.69
C ASP A 309 9.29 -6.73 -13.65
N GLY A 310 10.11 -5.70 -13.43
CA GLY A 310 10.23 -4.58 -14.36
C GLY A 310 8.98 -3.69 -14.49
N LEU A 311 8.16 -3.56 -13.46
CA LEU A 311 6.97 -2.69 -13.41
C LEU A 311 7.28 -1.35 -12.77
N TRP A 312 6.53 -0.30 -13.11
CA TRP A 312 6.55 0.98 -12.40
C TRP A 312 5.21 1.25 -11.72
N LEU A 313 5.22 1.25 -10.41
CA LEU A 313 4.06 1.51 -9.56
C LEU A 313 4.12 2.96 -9.06
N ARG A 314 3.07 3.76 -9.30
CA ARG A 314 3.06 5.15 -8.88
C ARG A 314 1.67 5.69 -8.55
N TYR A 315 1.63 6.75 -7.75
CA TYR A 315 0.42 7.52 -7.43
C TYR A 315 -0.69 6.74 -6.72
N GLY A 316 -0.32 5.74 -5.93
CA GLY A 316 -1.22 5.10 -4.96
C GLY A 316 -1.16 5.82 -3.61
N ALA A 317 -2.30 6.19 -3.03
CA ALA A 317 -2.30 6.94 -1.78
C ALA A 317 -2.39 6.08 -0.52
N ALA A 318 -2.37 4.76 -0.65
CA ALA A 318 -2.07 3.79 0.41
C ALA A 318 -0.64 3.24 0.21
N HIS A 319 -0.41 1.94 0.18
CA HIS A 319 0.91 1.38 -0.14
C HIS A 319 1.10 1.20 -1.65
N GLY A 320 2.36 1.16 -2.10
CA GLY A 320 2.68 0.76 -3.47
C GLY A 320 2.39 -0.73 -3.66
N ILE A 321 3.12 -1.57 -2.96
CA ILE A 321 2.81 -2.99 -2.77
C ILE A 321 2.52 -3.16 -1.28
N GLY A 322 1.38 -3.72 -0.93
CA GLY A 322 1.01 -3.96 0.44
C GLY A 322 0.18 -5.22 0.59
N GLY A 323 0.42 -5.95 1.67
CA GLY A 323 -0.33 -7.16 1.95
C GLY A 323 0.08 -7.82 3.25
N SER A 324 -0.76 -8.72 3.73
CA SER A 324 -0.52 -9.53 4.92
C SER A 324 -0.60 -11.01 4.58
N GLY A 325 0.11 -11.85 5.33
CA GLY A 325 0.05 -13.29 5.13
C GLY A 325 0.74 -13.79 3.87
N VAL A 326 1.74 -13.07 3.38
CA VAL A 326 2.42 -13.36 2.10
C VAL A 326 3.51 -14.42 2.22
N ARG A 327 3.73 -15.19 1.14
CA ARG A 327 4.81 -16.17 1.09
C ARG A 327 5.32 -16.36 -0.34
N GLY A 328 6.64 -16.52 -0.49
CA GLY A 328 7.24 -16.81 -1.81
C GLY A 328 7.08 -15.66 -2.80
N ILE A 329 7.27 -14.43 -2.36
CA ILE A 329 7.11 -13.23 -3.19
C ILE A 329 8.47 -12.75 -3.68
N THR A 330 8.59 -12.49 -4.98
CA THR A 330 9.77 -11.85 -5.57
C THR A 330 9.36 -10.54 -6.25
N ILE A 331 10.01 -9.44 -5.88
CA ILE A 331 9.86 -8.13 -6.51
C ILE A 331 11.23 -7.75 -7.07
N SER A 332 11.37 -7.75 -8.38
CA SER A 332 12.66 -7.55 -9.05
C SER A 332 12.58 -6.40 -10.05
N GLY A 333 13.61 -5.54 -10.05
CA GLY A 333 13.74 -4.49 -11.04
C GLY A 333 12.54 -3.54 -11.15
N CYS A 334 11.71 -3.42 -10.14
CA CYS A 334 10.53 -2.55 -10.14
C CYS A 334 10.85 -1.12 -9.70
N ASP A 335 10.06 -0.17 -10.17
CA ASP A 335 10.08 1.23 -9.74
C ASP A 335 8.83 1.52 -8.92
N ILE A 336 8.98 2.12 -7.74
CA ILE A 336 7.87 2.46 -6.86
C ILE A 336 8.01 3.92 -6.41
N SER A 337 6.99 4.76 -6.68
CA SER A 337 7.15 6.18 -6.41
C SER A 337 5.85 6.95 -6.15
N TRP A 338 5.97 8.06 -5.41
CA TRP A 338 4.85 8.96 -5.09
C TRP A 338 3.72 8.23 -4.38
N ILE A 339 4.05 7.52 -3.32
CA ILE A 339 3.17 6.63 -2.58
C ILE A 339 2.68 7.27 -1.30
N GLY A 340 1.41 7.04 -0.96
CA GLY A 340 0.87 7.30 0.36
C GLY A 340 0.18 8.66 0.51
N GLY A 341 -0.05 9.00 1.77
CA GLY A 341 -0.63 10.27 2.19
C GLY A 341 -2.10 10.23 2.58
N SER A 342 -2.77 9.10 2.46
CA SER A 342 -4.12 8.91 3.01
C SER A 342 -4.09 8.77 4.53
N THR A 343 -5.22 8.99 5.15
CA THR A 343 -5.44 8.80 6.57
C THR A 343 -5.61 7.33 6.88
N LEU A 344 -4.80 6.80 7.81
CA LEU A 344 -4.93 5.46 8.33
C LEU A 344 -6.05 5.41 9.37
N TYR A 345 -5.94 6.24 10.39
CA TYR A 345 -6.93 6.42 11.45
C TYR A 345 -6.90 7.86 11.99
N ILE A 346 -7.90 8.21 12.79
CA ILE A 346 -7.94 9.46 13.53
C ILE A 346 -7.44 9.19 14.95
N ASP A 347 -6.46 9.96 15.42
CA ASP A 347 -5.93 9.83 16.77
C ASP A 347 -6.89 10.40 17.83
N GLU A 348 -6.59 10.16 19.10
CA GLU A 348 -7.39 10.67 20.24
C GLU A 348 -7.53 12.20 20.26
N GLY A 349 -6.62 12.90 19.61
CA GLY A 349 -6.66 14.35 19.42
C GLY A 349 -7.48 14.82 18.23
N GLY A 350 -8.15 13.91 17.51
CA GLY A 350 -8.95 14.21 16.32
C GLY A 350 -8.12 14.49 15.07
N ARG A 351 -6.84 14.10 15.05
CA ARG A 351 -5.91 14.35 13.96
C ARG A 351 -5.73 13.10 13.10
N GLY A 352 -5.76 13.26 11.79
CA GLY A 352 -5.49 12.20 10.84
C GLY A 352 -4.04 11.70 10.91
N VAL A 353 -3.84 10.45 11.30
CA VAL A 353 -2.56 9.75 11.17
C VAL A 353 -2.48 9.19 9.76
N ARG A 354 -1.54 9.71 8.98
CA ARG A 354 -1.38 9.39 7.56
C ARG A 354 -0.30 8.33 7.38
N TYR A 355 -0.40 7.56 6.31
CA TYR A 355 0.47 6.42 6.01
C TYR A 355 0.79 6.30 4.52
N GLY A 356 1.58 5.32 4.16
CA GLY A 356 1.85 4.94 2.79
C GLY A 356 3.31 4.61 2.56
N ASN A 357 3.61 3.30 2.58
CA ASN A 357 4.91 2.71 2.33
C ASN A 357 5.05 2.33 0.86
N GLY A 358 6.28 2.35 0.35
CA GLY A 358 6.53 1.90 -1.01
C GLY A 358 6.24 0.40 -1.15
N ILE A 359 6.89 -0.41 -0.34
CA ILE A 359 6.68 -1.86 -0.23
C ILE A 359 6.47 -2.19 1.25
N GLU A 360 5.35 -2.84 1.56
CA GLU A 360 5.01 -3.23 2.92
C GLU A 360 4.58 -4.70 3.00
N PHE A 361 5.18 -5.42 3.92
CA PHE A 361 4.75 -6.74 4.33
C PHE A 361 4.20 -6.68 5.75
N TRP A 362 2.90 -6.83 5.88
CA TRP A 362 2.19 -6.81 7.15
C TRP A 362 1.92 -8.23 7.66
N SER A 363 1.97 -8.42 8.98
CA SER A 363 1.69 -9.70 9.63
C SER A 363 2.68 -10.81 9.20
N ALA A 364 2.22 -12.01 8.88
CA ALA A 364 3.07 -13.09 8.43
C ALA A 364 3.63 -12.82 7.04
N ALA A 365 4.96 -12.79 6.93
CA ALA A 365 5.66 -12.66 5.65
C ALA A 365 6.82 -13.65 5.61
N GLN A 366 6.89 -14.49 4.59
CA GLN A 366 7.88 -15.56 4.51
C GLN A 366 8.41 -15.72 3.09
N ASP A 367 9.72 -16.03 2.99
CA ASP A 367 10.37 -16.34 1.71
C ASP A 367 10.20 -15.20 0.68
N VAL A 368 10.57 -13.99 1.07
CA VAL A 368 10.39 -12.76 0.29
C VAL A 368 11.73 -12.26 -0.23
N LEU A 369 11.77 -11.89 -1.50
CA LEU A 369 12.92 -11.24 -2.14
C LEU A 369 12.50 -9.92 -2.80
N VAL A 370 13.14 -8.81 -2.39
CA VAL A 370 13.01 -7.50 -3.05
C VAL A 370 14.39 -7.10 -3.55
N GLU A 371 14.59 -7.06 -4.85
CA GLU A 371 15.91 -6.81 -5.40
C GLU A 371 15.92 -5.87 -6.60
N ASN A 372 17.01 -5.08 -6.70
CA ASN A 372 17.27 -4.21 -7.84
C ASN A 372 16.12 -3.24 -8.15
N CYS A 373 15.33 -2.89 -7.15
CA CYS A 373 14.21 -1.96 -7.25
C CYS A 373 14.66 -0.52 -6.99
N ARG A 374 13.90 0.44 -7.54
CA ARG A 374 14.04 1.85 -7.22
C ARG A 374 12.79 2.32 -6.48
N VAL A 375 12.96 2.83 -5.24
CA VAL A 375 11.83 3.24 -4.39
C VAL A 375 12.04 4.67 -3.89
N TRP A 376 11.10 5.58 -4.24
CA TRP A 376 11.29 6.98 -3.87
C TRP A 376 9.97 7.76 -3.70
N GLU A 377 10.06 8.90 -2.98
CA GLU A 377 8.93 9.80 -2.71
C GLU A 377 7.74 9.06 -2.06
N CYS A 378 8.02 8.18 -1.11
CA CYS A 378 7.00 7.58 -0.26
C CYS A 378 6.69 8.50 0.93
N TYR A 379 5.42 8.54 1.33
CA TYR A 379 4.99 9.35 2.48
C TYR A 379 5.64 8.87 3.77
N ASP A 380 5.78 7.57 3.93
CA ASP A 380 6.37 6.90 5.08
C ASP A 380 7.65 6.13 4.71
N ALA A 381 7.77 4.88 5.04
CA ALA A 381 8.92 4.08 4.67
C ALA A 381 8.95 3.74 3.18
N ALA A 382 10.15 3.65 2.61
CA ALA A 382 10.29 3.10 1.27
C ALA A 382 10.01 1.59 1.28
N ILE A 383 10.59 0.87 2.23
CA ILE A 383 10.43 -0.57 2.40
C ILE A 383 10.20 -0.85 3.89
N THR A 384 9.31 -1.78 4.20
CA THR A 384 9.03 -2.16 5.59
C THR A 384 8.48 -3.58 5.69
N ASN A 385 8.74 -4.21 6.83
CA ASN A 385 8.01 -5.38 7.31
C ASN A 385 7.58 -5.17 8.76
N GLN A 386 6.31 -5.36 9.03
CA GLN A 386 5.65 -4.96 10.28
C GLN A 386 4.62 -5.99 10.72
N SER A 387 4.39 -6.08 12.04
CA SER A 387 3.26 -6.81 12.61
C SER A 387 2.99 -6.40 14.05
N ASN A 388 1.74 -6.54 14.48
CA ASN A 388 1.32 -6.49 15.88
C ASN A 388 0.43 -7.70 16.25
N VAL A 389 0.56 -8.79 15.53
CA VAL A 389 -0.27 -9.99 15.67
C VAL A 389 0.48 -11.05 16.48
N ASP A 390 -0.22 -11.67 17.44
CA ASP A 390 0.33 -12.72 18.29
C ASP A 390 0.72 -13.96 17.49
N GLY A 391 1.84 -14.59 17.85
CA GLY A 391 2.32 -15.84 17.27
C GLY A 391 2.81 -15.74 15.82
N VAL A 392 2.82 -14.56 15.24
CA VAL A 392 3.22 -14.35 13.83
C VAL A 392 4.72 -14.57 13.65
N VAL A 393 5.07 -15.19 12.53
CA VAL A 393 6.46 -15.38 12.11
C VAL A 393 6.71 -14.64 10.81
N GLN A 394 7.69 -13.74 10.83
CA GLN A 394 8.30 -13.15 9.63
C GLN A 394 9.67 -13.81 9.43
N LYS A 395 9.91 -14.40 8.27
CA LYS A 395 11.18 -15.09 8.04
C LYS A 395 11.64 -15.11 6.60
N ASN A 396 12.96 -15.24 6.43
CA ASN A 396 13.61 -15.38 5.12
C ASN A 396 13.25 -14.20 4.20
N ILE A 397 13.37 -12.96 4.69
CA ILE A 397 13.07 -11.76 3.92
C ILE A 397 14.38 -11.10 3.51
N THR A 398 14.61 -10.91 2.23
CA THR A 398 15.81 -10.31 1.68
C THR A 398 15.47 -9.05 0.89
N TYR A 399 16.14 -7.95 1.25
CA TYR A 399 16.12 -6.68 0.51
C TYR A 399 17.54 -6.39 0.03
N ARG A 400 17.82 -6.51 -1.28
CA ARG A 400 19.18 -6.35 -1.79
C ARG A 400 19.29 -5.54 -3.07
N GLY A 401 20.37 -4.76 -3.18
CA GLY A 401 20.71 -4.03 -4.41
C GLY A 401 19.69 -2.95 -4.79
N ASN A 402 18.85 -2.50 -3.86
CA ASN A 402 17.83 -1.51 -4.13
C ASN A 402 18.39 -0.09 -4.03
N GLU A 403 17.87 0.83 -4.85
CA GLU A 403 18.08 2.26 -4.73
C GLU A 403 16.87 2.94 -4.07
N ILE A 404 17.09 3.60 -2.95
CA ILE A 404 16.02 4.19 -2.12
C ILE A 404 16.33 5.66 -1.87
N TRP A 405 15.34 6.56 -2.11
CA TRP A 405 15.56 7.98 -1.81
C TRP A 405 14.26 8.77 -1.57
N ASN A 406 14.38 9.92 -0.88
CA ASN A 406 13.32 10.88 -0.66
C ASN A 406 12.05 10.31 0.00
N SER A 407 12.17 9.29 0.82
CA SER A 407 11.09 8.81 1.70
C SER A 407 11.35 9.27 3.14
N GLU A 408 10.40 9.15 4.04
CA GLU A 408 10.63 9.49 5.44
C GLU A 408 11.66 8.56 6.06
N TYR A 409 11.47 7.25 5.85
CA TYR A 409 12.44 6.21 6.20
C TYR A 409 12.87 5.44 4.97
N SER A 410 14.14 5.00 4.93
CA SER A 410 14.57 4.08 3.87
C SER A 410 14.10 2.65 4.16
N TYR A 411 14.24 2.22 5.41
CA TYR A 411 13.74 0.95 5.90
C TYR A 411 13.14 1.12 7.29
N GLU A 412 12.01 0.47 7.51
CA GLU A 412 11.31 0.43 8.79
C GLU A 412 11.05 -1.00 9.22
N TYR A 413 11.27 -1.29 10.49
CA TYR A 413 10.99 -2.58 11.09
C TYR A 413 10.20 -2.41 12.39
N TRP A 414 9.13 -3.17 12.50
CA TRP A 414 8.29 -3.19 13.68
C TRP A 414 7.60 -4.54 13.81
N GLN A 415 7.84 -5.26 14.92
CA GLN A 415 7.10 -6.49 15.18
C GLN A 415 6.79 -6.64 16.65
N GLN A 416 5.52 -6.71 16.97
CA GLN A 416 4.95 -6.94 18.27
C GLN A 416 4.09 -8.21 18.23
N GLY A 417 3.55 -8.58 19.40
CA GLY A 417 2.68 -9.72 19.57
C GLY A 417 3.31 -10.77 20.49
N ASP A 418 2.49 -11.38 21.31
CA ASP A 418 2.95 -12.45 22.20
C ASP A 418 3.34 -13.68 21.39
N GLY A 419 4.58 -14.16 21.58
CA GLY A 419 5.12 -15.30 20.82
C GLY A 419 5.43 -15.00 19.34
N ALA A 420 5.38 -13.74 18.91
CA ALA A 420 5.81 -13.33 17.58
C ALA A 420 7.32 -13.52 17.40
N ARG A 421 7.76 -13.88 16.20
CA ARG A 421 9.17 -14.12 15.87
C ARG A 421 9.57 -13.51 14.56
N THR A 422 10.83 -13.09 14.47
CA THR A 422 11.48 -12.67 13.22
C THR A 422 12.75 -13.50 13.03
N GLU A 423 12.89 -14.11 11.86
CA GLU A 423 13.99 -15.02 11.56
C GLU A 423 14.57 -14.72 10.17
N ASN A 424 15.90 -14.57 10.08
CA ASN A 424 16.63 -14.43 8.81
C ASN A 424 16.15 -13.25 7.94
N ILE A 425 16.29 -12.03 8.43
CA ILE A 425 16.08 -10.82 7.64
C ILE A 425 17.43 -10.33 7.13
N LEU A 426 17.53 -10.05 5.84
CA LEU A 426 18.73 -9.55 5.22
C LEU A 426 18.46 -8.25 4.46
N PHE A 427 19.08 -7.16 4.89
CA PHE A 427 19.07 -5.88 4.20
C PHE A 427 20.51 -5.58 3.72
N GLU A 428 20.80 -5.85 2.44
CA GLU A 428 22.19 -5.82 1.95
C GLU A 428 22.39 -5.08 0.64
N ASN A 429 23.55 -4.43 0.52
CA ASN A 429 24.02 -3.80 -0.72
C ASN A 429 23.03 -2.77 -1.30
N ASN A 430 22.20 -2.16 -0.47
CA ASN A 430 21.26 -1.12 -0.89
C ASN A 430 21.92 0.26 -0.84
N VAL A 431 21.49 1.16 -1.72
CA VAL A 431 21.88 2.56 -1.70
C VAL A 431 20.71 3.42 -1.25
N CYS A 432 20.80 3.92 -0.02
CA CYS A 432 19.77 4.73 0.62
C CYS A 432 20.19 6.19 0.68
N ARG A 433 19.42 7.09 0.08
CA ARG A 433 19.77 8.52 -0.03
C ARG A 433 18.62 9.42 0.44
N ASN A 434 18.97 10.56 1.04
CA ASN A 434 18.02 11.65 1.26
C ASN A 434 16.79 11.27 2.11
N ALA A 435 16.95 10.49 3.19
CA ALA A 435 15.84 10.25 4.10
C ALA A 435 15.26 11.57 4.64
N GLY A 436 13.94 11.76 4.54
CA GLY A 436 13.22 12.97 4.93
C GLY A 436 13.30 14.15 3.95
N TYR A 437 13.87 13.98 2.78
CA TYR A 437 13.89 15.07 1.77
C TYR A 437 12.69 15.03 0.81
N GLY A 438 11.88 14.00 0.85
CA GLY A 438 10.68 13.84 0.05
C GLY A 438 9.51 14.74 0.48
N TRP A 439 8.43 14.61 -0.28
CA TRP A 439 7.22 15.39 -0.04
C TRP A 439 6.54 15.03 1.29
N GLY A 440 6.60 13.76 1.70
CA GLY A 440 5.98 13.25 2.93
C GLY A 440 6.47 14.01 4.16
N HIS A 441 7.77 14.20 4.31
CA HIS A 441 8.39 14.90 5.42
C HIS A 441 7.82 16.31 5.66
N LYS A 442 7.53 17.04 4.59
CA LYS A 442 7.00 18.41 4.68
C LYS A 442 5.54 18.46 5.12
N GLN A 443 4.83 17.36 5.00
CA GLN A 443 3.41 17.24 5.29
C GLN A 443 3.12 16.51 6.62
N ARG A 444 4.14 15.90 7.23
CA ARG A 444 4.00 15.27 8.54
C ARG A 444 3.94 16.30 9.65
N TRP A 445 3.15 16.03 10.68
CA TRP A 445 3.14 16.83 11.89
C TRP A 445 4.36 16.52 12.79
N ASN A 446 4.92 15.32 12.68
CA ASN A 446 6.08 14.82 13.43
C ASN A 446 7.21 14.36 12.48
N PRO A 447 7.80 15.26 11.67
CA PRO A 447 8.87 14.87 10.76
C PRO A 447 10.07 14.38 11.54
N ASN A 448 10.42 13.11 11.37
CA ASN A 448 11.43 12.42 12.18
C ASN A 448 12.30 11.47 11.38
N ALA A 449 12.66 11.84 10.17
CA ALA A 449 13.38 11.05 9.17
C ALA A 449 14.59 10.25 9.69
N ALA A 450 14.75 9.06 9.16
CA ALA A 450 15.91 8.22 9.38
C ALA A 450 16.13 7.30 8.17
N HIS A 451 17.34 6.75 8.01
CA HIS A 451 17.50 5.65 7.06
C HIS A 451 16.93 4.36 7.62
N LEU A 452 17.23 4.06 8.88
CA LEU A 452 16.69 2.89 9.58
C LEU A 452 15.77 3.36 10.71
N MET A 453 14.54 2.90 10.69
CA MET A 453 13.56 3.12 11.74
C MET A 453 13.20 1.79 12.39
N PHE A 454 13.49 1.65 13.65
CA PHE A 454 13.12 0.50 14.47
C PHE A 454 12.09 0.95 15.51
N TYR A 455 10.88 0.46 15.35
CA TYR A 455 9.81 0.69 16.30
C TYR A 455 9.85 -0.30 17.47
N ASP A 456 8.97 -0.09 18.39
CA ASP A 456 8.73 -0.88 19.60
C ASP A 456 8.46 -2.35 19.25
N THR A 457 9.49 -3.17 19.23
CA THR A 457 9.39 -4.59 18.92
C THR A 457 9.53 -5.43 20.18
N THR A 458 8.66 -6.41 20.32
CA THR A 458 8.68 -7.42 21.39
C THR A 458 8.97 -8.83 20.87
N ALA A 459 8.97 -9.01 19.54
CA ALA A 459 9.23 -10.30 18.91
C ALA A 459 10.64 -10.82 19.17
N ASP A 460 10.76 -12.13 19.37
CA ASP A 460 12.06 -12.81 19.34
C ASP A 460 12.65 -12.69 17.93
N THR A 461 13.82 -12.04 17.83
CA THR A 461 14.44 -11.69 16.55
C THR A 461 15.78 -12.40 16.42
N GLN A 462 15.95 -13.21 15.38
CA GLN A 462 17.16 -13.99 15.12
C GLN A 462 17.61 -13.86 13.65
N GLY A 463 18.93 -13.76 13.44
CA GLY A 463 19.50 -13.71 12.08
C GLY A 463 19.13 -12.47 11.27
N PHE A 464 18.95 -11.33 11.94
CA PHE A 464 18.70 -10.07 11.26
C PHE A 464 20.03 -9.37 10.95
N VAL A 465 20.36 -9.23 9.66
CA VAL A 465 21.63 -8.69 9.18
C VAL A 465 21.40 -7.48 8.26
N ILE A 466 22.11 -6.40 8.54
CA ILE A 466 22.15 -5.17 7.73
C ILE A 466 23.59 -4.95 7.31
N ARG A 467 23.96 -5.24 6.03
CA ARG A 467 25.36 -5.21 5.61
C ARG A 467 25.59 -4.63 4.21
N GLY A 468 26.78 -4.05 4.03
CA GLY A 468 27.24 -3.56 2.74
C GLY A 468 26.38 -2.44 2.15
N ASN A 469 25.55 -1.78 2.95
CA ASN A 469 24.68 -0.71 2.49
C ASN A 469 25.38 0.64 2.51
N ARG A 470 24.88 1.57 1.69
CA ARG A 470 25.30 2.95 1.67
C ARG A 470 24.17 3.86 2.11
N PHE A 471 24.29 4.46 3.29
CA PHE A 471 23.32 5.40 3.86
C PHE A 471 23.83 6.83 3.73
N LEU A 472 23.26 7.58 2.78
CA LEU A 472 23.76 8.87 2.35
C LEU A 472 22.74 9.97 2.61
N ARG A 473 23.07 10.93 3.47
CA ARG A 473 22.28 12.12 3.74
C ARG A 473 20.87 11.80 4.29
N SER A 474 20.72 11.99 5.57
CA SER A 474 19.42 12.04 6.24
C SER A 474 19.13 13.43 6.77
N LYS A 475 17.88 13.80 6.86
CA LYS A 475 17.46 15.10 7.39
C LYS A 475 17.56 15.17 8.90
N ASN A 476 17.39 14.06 9.57
CA ASN A 476 17.47 13.97 11.02
C ASN A 476 18.62 13.05 11.47
N VAL A 477 18.46 11.74 11.39
CA VAL A 477 19.41 10.76 11.90
C VAL A 477 19.62 9.60 10.94
N GLY A 478 20.67 8.80 11.17
CA GLY A 478 20.88 7.55 10.44
C GLY A 478 19.93 6.45 10.93
N ILE A 479 19.92 6.25 12.23
CA ILE A 479 19.12 5.19 12.88
C ILE A 479 18.24 5.83 13.95
N ARG A 480 17.00 5.41 14.00
CA ARG A 480 16.04 5.77 15.02
C ARG A 480 15.55 4.53 15.73
N LEU A 481 15.80 4.47 17.03
CA LEU A 481 15.36 3.41 17.90
C LEU A 481 14.22 3.89 18.79
N PHE A 482 13.10 3.20 18.71
CA PHE A 482 11.90 3.51 19.46
C PHE A 482 11.56 2.34 20.38
N ASN A 483 11.91 2.43 21.66
CA ASN A 483 11.70 1.41 22.69
C ASN A 483 12.29 0.04 22.45
N ALA A 484 13.13 -0.13 21.49
CA ALA A 484 13.61 -1.44 21.18
C ALA A 484 15.10 -1.44 21.01
N TRP A 485 15.69 -2.38 21.65
CA TRP A 485 17.01 -2.83 21.36
C TRP A 485 16.93 -4.28 20.91
N TYR A 486 17.58 -4.58 19.80
CA TYR A 486 17.66 -5.92 19.24
C TYR A 486 19.10 -6.40 19.32
N PRO A 487 19.49 -7.15 20.40
CA PRO A 487 20.82 -7.71 20.46
C PRO A 487 21.12 -8.67 19.31
N SER A 488 20.10 -9.09 18.58
CA SER A 488 20.18 -10.00 17.44
C SER A 488 20.28 -9.33 16.07
N ILE A 489 20.30 -7.98 15.98
CA ILE A 489 20.55 -7.29 14.73
C ILE A 489 22.05 -7.07 14.57
N THR A 490 22.62 -7.65 13.51
CA THR A 490 24.01 -7.46 13.12
C THR A 490 24.11 -6.39 12.04
N MET A 491 24.99 -5.42 12.22
CA MET A 491 25.30 -4.39 11.24
C MET A 491 26.77 -4.49 10.82
N GLU A 492 27.05 -4.75 9.53
CA GLU A 492 28.38 -5.01 9.02
C GLU A 492 28.65 -4.20 7.75
N ASP A 493 29.84 -3.68 7.59
CA ASP A 493 30.35 -3.07 6.36
C ASP A 493 29.44 -1.99 5.74
N ASN A 494 28.66 -1.28 6.54
CA ASN A 494 27.77 -0.22 6.07
C ASN A 494 28.53 1.12 5.99
N GLU A 495 28.34 1.83 4.87
CA GLU A 495 28.84 3.21 4.69
C GLU A 495 27.80 4.22 5.19
N TRP A 496 28.18 5.05 6.16
CA TRP A 496 27.33 6.12 6.67
C TRP A 496 27.93 7.48 6.30
N SER A 497 27.25 8.23 5.44
CA SER A 497 27.62 9.60 5.07
C SER A 497 26.47 10.55 5.39
N ILE A 498 26.30 10.85 6.68
CA ILE A 498 25.21 11.67 7.19
C ILE A 498 25.82 12.91 7.84
N PRO A 499 25.60 14.12 7.28
CA PRO A 499 26.05 15.34 7.90
C PRO A 499 25.27 15.58 9.19
N PHE A 500 25.99 15.70 10.30
CA PHE A 500 25.36 16.08 11.56
C PHE A 500 24.98 17.55 11.54
N HIS A 501 23.70 17.82 11.61
CA HIS A 501 23.19 19.16 11.86
C HIS A 501 23.01 19.38 13.36
N SER A 502 23.72 20.35 13.92
CA SER A 502 23.52 20.82 15.29
C SER A 502 22.12 21.41 15.56
N LEU A 503 21.23 21.39 14.58
CA LEU A 503 19.90 21.97 14.61
C LEU A 503 18.76 20.94 14.43
N CYS A 504 19.05 19.66 14.32
CA CYS A 504 17.99 18.66 14.35
C CYS A 504 17.42 18.58 15.77
N ARG A 505 16.23 19.12 15.96
CA ARG A 505 15.51 19.04 17.23
C ARG A 505 14.26 18.18 17.01
N TYR A 506 14.13 17.14 17.80
CA TYR A 506 12.88 16.42 17.96
C TYR A 506 12.30 16.74 19.34
N HIS A 507 11.06 17.16 19.41
CA HIS A 507 10.41 17.67 20.64
C HIS A 507 11.27 18.68 21.43
N GLY A 508 11.96 19.58 20.72
CA GLY A 508 12.78 20.62 21.35
C GLY A 508 14.16 20.18 21.84
N ARG A 509 14.49 18.88 21.77
CA ARG A 509 15.79 18.35 22.19
C ARG A 509 16.74 18.23 21.00
N PRO A 510 18.05 18.56 21.12
CA PRO A 510 19.00 18.36 20.06
C PRO A 510 19.21 16.87 19.82
N THR A 511 19.08 16.43 18.58
CA THR A 511 19.47 15.11 18.13
C THR A 511 20.86 15.22 17.50
N SER A 512 21.88 14.86 18.23
CA SER A 512 23.25 14.83 17.73
C SER A 512 23.71 13.39 17.72
N GLY A 513 24.04 12.88 16.56
CA GLY A 513 24.61 11.55 16.41
C GLY A 513 23.97 10.73 15.30
N LEU A 514 24.59 9.59 15.02
CA LEU A 514 24.10 8.61 14.06
C LEU A 514 22.77 7.98 14.53
N ILE A 515 22.68 7.77 15.84
CA ILE A 515 21.57 7.07 16.49
C ILE A 515 20.78 8.02 17.37
N TYR A 516 19.46 7.98 17.24
CA TYR A 516 18.53 8.64 18.15
C TYR A 516 17.67 7.62 18.90
N LYS A 517 17.67 7.73 20.22
CA LYS A 517 16.82 6.93 21.12
C LYS A 517 15.73 7.82 21.74
N TYR A 518 14.56 7.30 21.91
CA TYR A 518 13.47 7.97 22.64
C TYR A 518 13.68 7.82 24.15
N PRO A 519 14.00 8.90 24.87
CA PRO A 519 14.39 8.79 26.29
C PRO A 519 13.25 8.37 27.23
N ASP A 520 12.01 8.63 26.86
CA ASP A 520 10.87 8.42 27.75
C ASP A 520 10.42 6.95 27.85
N ARG A 521 11.13 6.07 27.14
CA ARG A 521 10.82 4.64 27.05
C ARG A 521 12.05 3.74 27.26
N LEU A 522 13.12 4.32 27.77
CA LEU A 522 14.44 3.65 27.93
C LEU A 522 14.53 2.62 29.06
N ASP A 523 13.51 2.50 29.91
CA ASP A 523 13.51 1.59 31.07
C ASP A 523 13.49 0.10 30.68
N ARG A 524 13.34 -0.22 29.40
CA ARG A 524 13.38 -1.61 28.86
C ARG A 524 14.60 -1.92 28.00
N THR A 525 15.52 -0.98 27.80
CA THR A 525 16.67 -1.20 26.92
C THR A 525 17.92 -1.56 27.71
N HIS A 526 18.59 -2.64 27.36
CA HIS A 526 19.91 -2.96 27.89
C HIS A 526 20.93 -1.91 27.44
N SER A 527 21.57 -1.24 28.41
CA SER A 527 22.55 -0.17 28.18
C SER A 527 23.79 -0.62 27.42
N ASP A 528 24.15 -1.90 27.56
CA ASP A 528 25.38 -2.49 27.01
C ASP A 528 25.37 -2.59 25.48
N SER A 529 24.20 -2.58 24.89
CA SER A 529 24.03 -2.77 23.46
C SER A 529 24.17 -1.50 22.64
N GLN A 530 24.19 -0.32 23.25
CA GLN A 530 24.42 0.94 22.52
C GLN A 530 25.88 1.08 22.08
N GLU A 531 26.79 0.76 22.99
CA GLU A 531 28.23 0.80 22.71
C GLU A 531 28.57 -0.21 21.62
N GLU A 532 27.89 -1.34 21.58
CA GLU A 532 28.08 -2.36 20.55
C GLU A 532 27.63 -1.88 19.16
N ILE A 533 26.44 -1.26 19.00
CA ILE A 533 26.04 -0.67 17.71
C ILE A 533 26.96 0.50 17.34
N GLU A 534 27.24 1.37 18.29
CA GLU A 534 28.13 2.51 18.04
C GLU A 534 29.54 2.04 17.70
N SER A 535 30.00 0.94 18.28
CA SER A 535 31.30 0.33 17.94
C SER A 535 31.30 -0.39 16.60
N GLN A 536 30.19 -1.00 16.19
CA GLN A 536 30.03 -1.68 14.88
C GLN A 536 29.77 -0.71 13.74
N THR A 537 29.17 0.44 14.01
CA THR A 537 28.89 1.48 13.01
C THR A 537 30.04 2.43 12.78
N ILE A 538 31.11 2.34 13.58
CA ILE A 538 32.24 3.30 13.54
C ILE A 538 33.53 2.63 13.02
N GLU A 539 33.58 2.20 11.77
CA GLU A 539 34.72 2.62 10.98
C GLU A 539 34.47 4.09 10.59
N GLU A 540 35.11 5.03 11.31
CA GLU A 540 34.96 6.47 11.16
C GLU A 540 33.90 6.87 10.11
N PRO A 541 32.65 7.11 10.47
CA PRO A 541 31.75 7.76 9.54
C PRO A 541 32.52 8.99 9.11
N ARG A 542 32.71 9.24 7.81
CA ARG A 542 33.28 10.51 7.34
C ARG A 542 32.34 11.59 7.80
N VAL A 543 32.46 11.95 9.07
CA VAL A 543 31.67 12.98 9.74
C VAL A 543 32.13 14.29 9.19
N PHE A 544 31.51 14.69 8.11
CA PHE A 544 31.72 16.03 7.59
C PHE A 544 31.13 17.02 8.60
N ARG A 545 31.92 17.50 9.51
CA ARG A 545 31.58 18.67 10.33
C ARG A 545 31.55 19.88 9.43
N TYR A 546 30.46 20.08 8.73
CA TYR A 546 30.30 21.27 7.90
C TYR A 546 29.65 22.39 8.71
N GLY A 547 30.28 23.58 8.72
CA GLY A 547 29.59 24.82 8.95
C GLY A 547 28.52 25.03 7.86
N LYS A 548 27.66 26.05 8.03
CA LYS A 548 26.56 26.36 7.09
C LYS A 548 26.94 26.32 5.59
N ARG A 549 28.20 26.60 5.25
CA ARG A 549 28.70 26.57 3.89
C ARG A 549 28.95 25.15 3.35
N GLY A 550 29.54 24.29 4.15
CA GLY A 550 29.81 22.89 3.75
C GLY A 550 28.52 22.07 3.60
N VAL A 551 27.49 22.33 4.42
CA VAL A 551 26.16 21.72 4.25
C VAL A 551 25.52 22.12 2.92
N ARG A 552 25.68 23.36 2.48
CA ARG A 552 25.19 23.79 1.16
C ARG A 552 25.94 23.11 0.02
N GLU A 553 27.25 22.96 0.15
CA GLU A 553 28.08 22.28 -0.85
C GLU A 553 27.77 20.78 -0.91
N PHE A 554 27.64 20.14 0.24
CA PHE A 554 27.21 18.74 0.32
C PHE A 554 25.83 18.53 -0.31
N ASN A 555 24.86 19.41 0.00
CA ASN A 555 23.53 19.33 -0.58
C ASN A 555 23.52 19.46 -2.11
N ARG A 556 24.41 20.28 -2.68
CA ARG A 556 24.54 20.43 -4.15
C ARG A 556 24.98 19.17 -4.86
N LEU A 557 25.70 18.26 -4.19
CA LEU A 557 26.12 16.99 -4.77
C LEU A 557 24.95 16.04 -5.06
N PHE A 558 23.79 16.27 -4.43
CA PHE A 558 22.60 15.42 -4.53
C PHE A 558 21.39 16.15 -5.17
N GLU A 559 21.60 17.37 -5.68
CA GLU A 559 20.57 18.17 -6.37
C GLU A 559 20.59 17.96 -7.91
N LYS A 560 21.42 17.05 -8.39
CA LYS A 560 21.52 16.67 -9.80
C LYS A 560 20.94 15.24 -9.92
#